data_eada4064b690bafafd05ef100668ef57
#
_entry.id   eada4064b690bafafd05ef100668ef57
#
_cell.length_a   1.000
_cell.length_b   1.000
_cell.length_c   1.000
_cell.angle_alpha   90.00
_cell.angle_beta   90.00
_cell.angle_gamma   90.00
#
_symmetry.space_group_name_H-M   'P 1'
#
loop_
_entity.id
_entity.type
_entity.pdbx_description
1 polymer ?
#
loop_
_entity_poly.entity_id
_entity_poly.type
_entity_poly.pdbx_seq_one_letter_code
_entity_poly.pdbx_strand_id
1 'polypeptide(L)'
;VQGGYELSGRWPWSSGCDHCTWVNVGVRSADPDDPLPPCSLLVPRSDYEIDDTWYVAGLKGTGSKDIVIDKAYVPEHRLHNSLMSFLMQDPGREHFTAPCYRYPFGIVFVYCLASVTQGIGEGALEAVEAIMREKIHSYDRSRIGEDPAVLQCLSQAKHTLGLNRRAIVGAFAEMDTTLEAGNALTIEQRAELKWRAQRLAQDNATIVTDLLKAAGGSAMRLDNPMQRYFRDIHAATNHTFLNVGRGAMSMGAIQLGGGDAAIDKMI
;
A
#
# COMPACT_ATOMS: atom_id res chain seq x y z
N VAL A 1 8.59 -14.09 -29.76
CA VAL A 1 8.08 -14.98 -30.78
C VAL A 1 7.21 -14.22 -31.78
N GLN A 2 6.86 -14.82 -32.93
CA GLN A 2 6.07 -14.11 -33.92
C GLN A 2 4.70 -13.64 -33.37
N GLY A 3 4.43 -12.33 -33.41
CA GLY A 3 3.17 -11.70 -32.99
C GLY A 3 2.94 -11.60 -31.51
N GLY A 4 3.93 -11.90 -30.70
CA GLY A 4 3.81 -11.82 -29.22
C GLY A 4 5.02 -12.35 -28.48
N TYR A 5 4.76 -12.87 -27.29
CA TYR A 5 5.79 -13.31 -26.34
C TYR A 5 5.50 -14.75 -25.88
N GLU A 6 6.54 -15.54 -25.67
CA GLU A 6 6.47 -16.77 -24.89
C GLU A 6 6.89 -16.46 -23.45
N LEU A 7 6.00 -16.71 -22.50
CA LEU A 7 6.18 -16.34 -21.11
C LEU A 7 6.33 -17.57 -20.24
N SER A 8 7.39 -17.62 -19.44
CA SER A 8 7.57 -18.61 -18.38
C SER A 8 8.16 -17.94 -17.14
N GLY A 9 7.73 -18.39 -15.95
CA GLY A 9 8.27 -17.86 -14.71
C GLY A 9 7.39 -18.13 -13.51
N ARG A 10 7.85 -17.60 -12.37
CA ARG A 10 7.14 -17.60 -11.08
C ARG A 10 7.10 -16.19 -10.52
N TRP A 11 5.92 -15.73 -10.16
CA TRP A 11 5.67 -14.39 -9.62
C TRP A 11 5.06 -14.52 -8.23
N PRO A 12 5.81 -14.25 -7.16
CA PRO A 12 5.28 -14.23 -5.81
C PRO A 12 4.47 -12.96 -5.57
N TRP A 13 3.72 -12.96 -4.46
CA TRP A 13 2.99 -11.79 -3.96
C TRP A 13 1.80 -11.35 -4.82
N SER A 14 1.15 -12.28 -5.51
CA SER A 14 -0.01 -11.99 -6.36
C SER A 14 -1.28 -11.87 -5.52
N SER A 15 -1.46 -10.70 -4.87
CA SER A 15 -2.58 -10.43 -3.98
C SER A 15 -3.92 -10.55 -4.70
N GLY A 16 -4.87 -11.29 -4.10
CA GLY A 16 -6.22 -11.46 -4.66
C GLY A 16 -6.31 -12.40 -5.87
N CYS A 17 -5.25 -13.11 -6.23
CA CYS A 17 -5.21 -13.97 -7.42
C CYS A 17 -6.30 -15.05 -7.45
N ASP A 18 -6.79 -15.52 -6.28
CA ASP A 18 -7.90 -16.49 -6.19
C ASP A 18 -9.21 -15.98 -6.79
N HIS A 19 -9.39 -14.66 -6.86
CA HIS A 19 -10.61 -13.99 -7.32
C HIS A 19 -10.47 -13.36 -8.70
N CYS A 20 -9.28 -13.44 -9.32
CA CYS A 20 -8.99 -12.80 -10.59
C CYS A 20 -9.14 -13.77 -11.76
N THR A 21 -9.67 -13.26 -12.87
CA THR A 21 -9.71 -13.98 -14.16
C THR A 21 -8.52 -13.63 -15.06
N TRP A 22 -7.74 -12.63 -14.67
CA TRP A 22 -6.52 -12.17 -15.35
C TRP A 22 -5.48 -11.77 -14.33
N VAL A 23 -4.21 -11.95 -14.66
CA VAL A 23 -3.09 -11.40 -13.89
C VAL A 23 -2.24 -10.49 -14.77
N ASN A 24 -1.68 -9.45 -14.18
CA ASN A 24 -0.71 -8.59 -14.82
C ASN A 24 0.65 -8.81 -14.15
N VAL A 25 1.58 -9.43 -14.86
CA VAL A 25 2.87 -9.86 -14.31
C VAL A 25 4.03 -9.07 -14.91
N GLY A 26 4.91 -8.54 -14.05
CA GLY A 26 6.12 -7.85 -14.50
C GLY A 26 7.06 -8.80 -15.19
N VAL A 27 7.63 -8.41 -16.34
CA VAL A 27 8.46 -9.27 -17.17
C VAL A 27 9.78 -8.60 -17.54
N ARG A 28 10.74 -9.44 -17.93
CA ARG A 28 12.03 -9.05 -18.52
C ARG A 28 12.28 -9.90 -19.74
N SER A 29 13.02 -9.38 -20.72
CA SER A 29 13.55 -10.19 -21.80
C SER A 29 14.50 -11.27 -21.26
N ALA A 30 14.41 -12.46 -21.80
CA ALA A 30 15.40 -13.50 -21.56
C ALA A 30 16.69 -13.25 -22.36
N ASP A 31 16.61 -12.44 -23.41
CA ASP A 31 17.74 -12.03 -24.23
C ASP A 31 18.33 -10.71 -23.69
N PRO A 32 19.58 -10.73 -23.18
CA PRO A 32 20.24 -9.51 -22.70
C PRO A 32 20.56 -8.52 -23.83
N ASP A 33 20.66 -8.97 -25.07
CA ASP A 33 20.97 -8.12 -26.23
C ASP A 33 19.71 -7.44 -26.80
N ASP A 34 18.51 -7.91 -26.40
CA ASP A 34 17.21 -7.28 -26.73
C ASP A 34 16.39 -6.98 -25.45
N PRO A 35 16.82 -6.01 -24.63
CA PRO A 35 16.19 -5.71 -23.36
C PRO A 35 14.82 -5.04 -23.56
N LEU A 36 13.81 -5.54 -22.87
CA LEU A 36 12.52 -4.86 -22.76
C LEU A 36 12.61 -3.69 -21.73
N PRO A 37 11.90 -2.58 -21.97
CA PRO A 37 11.69 -1.59 -20.92
C PRO A 37 10.93 -2.22 -19.74
N PRO A 38 10.87 -1.55 -18.55
CA PRO A 38 10.01 -1.99 -17.48
C PRO A 38 8.57 -2.18 -17.99
N CYS A 39 8.11 -3.41 -18.06
CA CYS A 39 6.82 -3.77 -18.65
C CYS A 39 6.18 -4.93 -17.92
N SER A 40 4.92 -5.15 -18.22
CA SER A 40 4.14 -6.28 -17.72
C SER A 40 3.28 -6.89 -18.82
N LEU A 41 2.91 -8.14 -18.66
CA LEU A 41 2.04 -8.88 -19.58
C LEU A 41 0.74 -9.26 -18.88
N LEU A 42 -0.38 -9.07 -19.58
CA LEU A 42 -1.71 -9.44 -19.12
C LEU A 42 -2.02 -10.87 -19.57
N VAL A 43 -2.19 -11.78 -18.60
CA VAL A 43 -2.34 -13.21 -18.80
C VAL A 43 -3.69 -13.68 -18.26
N PRO A 44 -4.50 -14.43 -19.04
CA PRO A 44 -5.79 -14.95 -18.60
C PRO A 44 -5.63 -16.13 -17.63
N ARG A 45 -6.67 -16.39 -16.83
CA ARG A 45 -6.68 -17.44 -15.79
C ARG A 45 -6.37 -18.85 -16.35
N SER A 46 -6.68 -19.10 -17.61
CA SER A 46 -6.41 -20.37 -18.26
C SER A 46 -4.93 -20.70 -18.44
N ASP A 47 -4.07 -19.68 -18.42
CA ASP A 47 -2.67 -19.77 -18.84
C ASP A 47 -1.68 -19.68 -17.67
N TYR A 48 -2.19 -19.75 -16.42
CA TYR A 48 -1.36 -19.79 -15.23
C TYR A 48 -1.93 -20.69 -14.14
N GLU A 49 -1.05 -21.18 -13.30
CA GLU A 49 -1.37 -21.90 -12.07
C GLU A 49 -1.16 -21.02 -10.84
N ILE A 50 -1.95 -21.25 -9.78
CA ILE A 50 -1.78 -20.62 -8.48
C ILE A 50 -1.17 -21.65 -7.54
N ASP A 51 0.02 -21.35 -7.01
CA ASP A 51 0.69 -22.16 -6.00
C ASP A 51 0.47 -21.53 -4.63
N ASP A 52 -0.15 -22.28 -3.70
CA ASP A 52 -0.52 -21.79 -2.39
C ASP A 52 0.68 -21.70 -1.45
N THR A 53 1.39 -20.58 -1.53
CA THR A 53 2.58 -20.27 -0.74
C THR A 53 2.32 -19.25 0.38
N TRP A 54 1.07 -18.76 0.54
CA TRP A 54 0.77 -17.62 1.40
C TRP A 54 0.56 -17.98 2.88
N TYR A 55 1.61 -18.50 3.54
CA TYR A 55 1.64 -18.84 4.97
C TYR A 55 2.33 -17.75 5.78
N VAL A 56 1.62 -16.69 6.14
CA VAL A 56 2.18 -15.43 6.68
C VAL A 56 1.65 -15.09 8.07
N ALA A 57 2.35 -14.21 8.78
CA ALA A 57 1.98 -13.76 10.12
C ALA A 57 0.77 -12.81 10.10
N GLY A 58 0.70 -11.89 9.12
CA GLY A 58 -0.37 -10.90 8.95
C GLY A 58 -0.82 -10.78 7.50
N LEU A 59 -1.94 -10.10 7.26
CA LEU A 59 -2.57 -9.97 5.94
C LEU A 59 -2.86 -11.32 5.27
N LYS A 60 -3.23 -12.33 6.05
CA LYS A 60 -3.54 -13.67 5.52
C LYS A 60 -4.65 -13.64 4.47
N GLY A 61 -5.63 -12.77 4.66
CA GLY A 61 -6.80 -12.65 3.78
C GLY A 61 -6.50 -12.08 2.38
N THR A 62 -5.30 -11.56 2.13
CA THR A 62 -4.92 -11.09 0.78
C THR A 62 -4.68 -12.25 -0.19
N GLY A 63 -4.38 -13.46 0.31
CA GLY A 63 -4.07 -14.62 -0.52
C GLY A 63 -2.99 -14.32 -1.55
N SER A 64 -1.90 -13.63 -1.13
CA SER A 64 -0.86 -13.17 -2.05
C SER A 64 0.06 -14.33 -2.49
N LYS A 65 -0.56 -15.33 -3.10
CA LYS A 65 0.05 -16.59 -3.54
C LYS A 65 0.97 -16.38 -4.74
N ASP A 66 1.70 -17.40 -5.12
CA ASP A 66 2.55 -17.37 -6.30
C ASP A 66 1.74 -17.71 -7.58
N ILE A 67 2.04 -17.00 -8.65
CA ILE A 67 1.60 -17.34 -9.99
C ILE A 67 2.73 -18.07 -10.70
N VAL A 68 2.41 -19.20 -11.32
CA VAL A 68 3.35 -20.02 -12.13
C VAL A 68 2.82 -20.09 -13.55
N ILE A 69 3.68 -19.75 -14.50
CA ILE A 69 3.38 -19.79 -15.94
C ILE A 69 4.45 -20.63 -16.61
N ASP A 70 4.02 -21.57 -17.45
CA ASP A 70 4.90 -22.40 -18.28
C ASP A 70 4.53 -22.24 -19.75
N LYS A 71 5.41 -21.57 -20.53
CA LYS A 71 5.32 -21.38 -21.99
C LYS A 71 3.99 -20.84 -22.50
N ALA A 72 3.37 -19.90 -21.76
CA ALA A 72 2.16 -19.25 -22.23
C ALA A 72 2.47 -18.29 -23.40
N TYR A 73 1.69 -18.38 -24.49
CA TYR A 73 1.75 -17.38 -25.55
C TYR A 73 0.93 -16.15 -25.16
N VAL A 74 1.57 -14.98 -25.16
CA VAL A 74 0.91 -13.69 -24.86
C VAL A 74 1.01 -12.78 -26.09
N PRO A 75 -0.10 -12.42 -26.73
CA PRO A 75 -0.10 -11.51 -27.88
C PRO A 75 0.50 -10.14 -27.53
N GLU A 76 1.17 -9.52 -28.49
CA GLU A 76 1.85 -8.22 -28.32
C GLU A 76 0.95 -7.12 -27.73
N HIS A 77 -0.32 -7.05 -28.12
CA HIS A 77 -1.27 -6.05 -27.63
C HIS A 77 -1.60 -6.17 -26.14
N ARG A 78 -1.18 -7.23 -25.45
CA ARG A 78 -1.31 -7.42 -24.00
C ARG A 78 -0.08 -7.00 -23.22
N LEU A 79 0.93 -6.44 -23.89
CA LEU A 79 2.07 -5.83 -23.23
C LEU A 79 1.71 -4.43 -22.76
N HIS A 80 1.94 -4.17 -21.47
CA HIS A 80 1.83 -2.86 -20.85
C HIS A 80 3.22 -2.33 -20.52
N ASN A 81 3.57 -1.16 -21.06
CA ASN A 81 4.82 -0.48 -20.73
C ASN A 81 4.63 0.27 -19.39
N SER A 82 5.09 -0.34 -18.29
CA SER A 82 4.92 0.22 -16.94
C SER A 82 5.69 1.52 -16.74
N LEU A 83 6.77 1.76 -17.50
CA LEU A 83 7.50 3.03 -17.45
C LEU A 83 6.62 4.19 -17.89
N MET A 84 5.77 3.99 -18.91
CA MET A 84 4.84 5.03 -19.38
C MET A 84 3.84 5.44 -18.29
N SER A 85 3.37 4.49 -17.46
CA SER A 85 2.49 4.81 -16.32
C SER A 85 3.17 5.71 -15.30
N PHE A 86 4.42 5.45 -14.95
CA PHE A 86 5.19 6.32 -14.03
C PHE A 86 5.51 7.68 -14.65
N LEU A 87 5.72 7.73 -15.98
CA LEU A 87 5.95 8.98 -16.71
C LEU A 87 4.65 9.73 -17.04
N MET A 88 3.48 9.15 -16.73
CA MET A 88 2.16 9.69 -17.08
C MET A 88 1.98 9.87 -18.60
N GLN A 89 2.51 8.94 -19.39
CA GLN A 89 2.48 8.93 -20.85
C GLN A 89 1.74 7.71 -21.42
N ASP A 90 0.86 7.09 -20.63
CA ASP A 90 0.04 5.95 -21.08
C ASP A 90 -0.85 6.34 -22.25
N PRO A 91 -0.94 5.53 -23.32
CA PRO A 91 -1.77 5.85 -24.50
C PRO A 91 -3.25 6.05 -24.18
N GLY A 92 -3.78 5.34 -23.16
CA GLY A 92 -5.17 5.45 -22.73
C GLY A 92 -5.56 6.83 -22.17
N ARG A 93 -4.60 7.65 -21.75
CA ARG A 93 -4.87 8.99 -21.17
C ARG A 93 -5.52 9.96 -22.17
N GLU A 94 -5.30 9.75 -23.45
CA GLU A 94 -5.94 10.56 -24.51
C GLU A 94 -7.42 10.25 -24.66
N HIS A 95 -7.84 9.03 -24.28
CA HIS A 95 -9.23 8.56 -24.43
C HIS A 95 -10.06 8.78 -23.17
N PHE A 96 -9.43 8.81 -21.98
CA PHE A 96 -10.11 8.91 -20.70
C PHE A 96 -9.94 10.30 -20.10
N THR A 97 -11.02 11.09 -20.09
CA THR A 97 -10.99 12.51 -19.70
C THR A 97 -11.25 12.77 -18.22
N ALA A 98 -11.79 11.80 -17.48
CA ALA A 98 -12.02 11.97 -16.04
C ALA A 98 -10.72 12.22 -15.28
N PRO A 99 -10.69 13.14 -14.28
CA PRO A 99 -9.46 13.51 -13.55
C PRO A 99 -8.71 12.31 -12.95
N CYS A 100 -9.42 11.30 -12.47
CA CYS A 100 -8.83 10.11 -11.88
C CYS A 100 -7.89 9.32 -12.81
N TYR A 101 -8.10 9.38 -14.13
CA TYR A 101 -7.21 8.77 -15.12
C TYR A 101 -5.91 9.58 -15.34
N ARG A 102 -5.85 10.79 -14.80
CA ARG A 102 -4.67 11.66 -14.88
C ARG A 102 -3.83 11.65 -13.62
N TYR A 103 -4.26 10.96 -12.56
CA TYR A 103 -3.44 10.79 -11.36
C TYR A 103 -2.16 10.01 -11.67
N PRO A 104 -1.03 10.36 -11.03
CA PRO A 104 0.19 9.57 -11.13
C PRO A 104 -0.02 8.18 -10.52
N PHE A 105 0.27 7.13 -11.26
CA PHE A 105 0.07 5.75 -10.82
C PHE A 105 0.74 5.46 -9.47
N GLY A 106 2.03 5.85 -9.31
CA GLY A 106 2.76 5.59 -8.08
C GLY A 106 2.14 6.25 -6.85
N ILE A 107 1.50 7.42 -7.02
CA ILE A 107 0.83 8.14 -5.93
C ILE A 107 -0.48 7.44 -5.57
N VAL A 108 -1.32 7.11 -6.55
CA VAL A 108 -2.56 6.37 -6.29
C VAL A 108 -2.26 5.04 -5.60
N PHE A 109 -1.26 4.32 -6.08
CA PHE A 109 -0.88 3.02 -5.54
C PHE A 109 -0.45 3.11 -4.06
N VAL A 110 0.40 4.08 -3.70
CA VAL A 110 0.83 4.26 -2.30
C VAL A 110 -0.34 4.68 -1.39
N TYR A 111 -1.27 5.51 -1.88
CA TYR A 111 -2.46 5.89 -1.10
C TYR A 111 -3.45 4.74 -0.92
N CYS A 112 -3.59 3.83 -1.90
CA CYS A 112 -4.37 2.60 -1.71
C CYS A 112 -3.83 1.78 -0.54
N LEU A 113 -2.51 1.58 -0.47
CA LEU A 113 -1.87 0.86 0.63
C LEU A 113 -1.99 1.60 1.97
N ALA A 114 -1.78 2.91 1.97
CA ALA A 114 -1.90 3.75 3.15
C ALA A 114 -3.35 3.75 3.71
N SER A 115 -4.36 3.72 2.82
CA SER A 115 -5.77 3.64 3.22
C SER A 115 -6.10 2.31 3.91
N VAL A 116 -5.45 1.21 3.53
CA VAL A 116 -5.58 -0.07 4.25
C VAL A 116 -5.03 0.08 5.67
N THR A 117 -3.86 0.70 5.84
CA THR A 117 -3.30 0.93 7.19
C THR A 117 -4.19 1.83 8.04
N GLN A 118 -4.85 2.82 7.43
CA GLN A 118 -5.82 3.68 8.10
C GLN A 118 -7.02 2.87 8.63
N GLY A 119 -7.61 2.02 7.79
CA GLY A 119 -8.72 1.16 8.19
C GLY A 119 -8.35 0.18 9.30
N ILE A 120 -7.14 -0.40 9.26
CA ILE A 120 -6.62 -1.25 10.34
C ILE A 120 -6.49 -0.46 11.65
N GLY A 121 -5.95 0.77 11.59
CA GLY A 121 -5.81 1.65 12.76
C GLY A 121 -7.16 2.01 13.40
N GLU A 122 -8.14 2.39 12.59
CA GLU A 122 -9.49 2.73 13.06
C GLU A 122 -10.20 1.52 13.69
N GLY A 123 -10.13 0.35 13.03
CA GLY A 123 -10.70 -0.88 13.59
C GLY A 123 -10.01 -1.32 14.89
N ALA A 124 -8.70 -1.09 15.02
CA ALA A 124 -7.96 -1.34 16.26
C ALA A 124 -8.42 -0.41 17.39
N LEU A 125 -8.63 0.87 17.09
CA LEU A 125 -9.14 1.84 18.08
C LEU A 125 -10.53 1.44 18.57
N GLU A 126 -11.46 1.12 17.67
CA GLU A 126 -12.81 0.65 18.02
C GLU A 126 -12.78 -0.60 18.91
N ALA A 127 -11.92 -1.58 18.56
CA ALA A 127 -11.78 -2.82 19.32
C ALA A 127 -11.23 -2.55 20.73
N VAL A 128 -10.24 -1.66 20.88
CA VAL A 128 -9.67 -1.31 22.19
C VAL A 128 -10.68 -0.52 23.01
N GLU A 129 -11.39 0.44 22.43
CA GLU A 129 -12.45 1.17 23.14
C GLU A 129 -13.50 0.23 23.74
N ALA A 130 -13.93 -0.80 22.97
CA ALA A 130 -14.86 -1.80 23.44
C ALA A 130 -14.30 -2.62 24.63
N ILE A 131 -13.03 -3.04 24.52
CA ILE A 131 -12.35 -3.76 25.61
C ILE A 131 -12.23 -2.92 26.88
N MET A 132 -11.84 -1.65 26.76
CA MET A 132 -11.56 -0.78 27.91
C MET A 132 -12.81 -0.40 28.72
N ARG A 133 -13.98 -0.37 28.08
CA ARG A 133 -15.24 -0.08 28.77
C ARG A 133 -15.58 -1.11 29.86
N GLU A 134 -15.18 -2.36 29.67
CA GLU A 134 -15.57 -3.47 30.55
C GLU A 134 -14.39 -4.00 31.38
N LYS A 135 -13.18 -3.71 30.98
CA LYS A 135 -11.97 -4.27 31.59
C LYS A 135 -11.67 -3.65 32.94
N ILE A 136 -11.31 -4.50 33.91
CA ILE A 136 -10.83 -4.12 35.23
C ILE A 136 -9.40 -4.58 35.45
N HIS A 137 -8.63 -3.83 36.21
CA HIS A 137 -7.29 -4.24 36.65
C HIS A 137 -7.38 -5.49 37.55
N SER A 138 -6.52 -6.46 37.29
CA SER A 138 -6.45 -7.69 38.10
C SER A 138 -5.89 -7.43 39.50
N TYR A 139 -5.10 -6.35 39.64
CA TYR A 139 -4.37 -6.02 40.87
C TYR A 139 -5.25 -5.32 41.92
N ASP A 140 -5.92 -4.23 41.57
CA ASP A 140 -6.66 -3.37 42.49
C ASP A 140 -8.17 -3.28 42.19
N ARG A 141 -8.63 -4.01 41.12
CA ARG A 141 -10.01 -4.05 40.68
C ARG A 141 -10.57 -2.73 40.16
N SER A 142 -9.71 -1.71 39.96
CA SER A 142 -10.14 -0.44 39.36
C SER A 142 -10.48 -0.64 37.85
N ARG A 143 -11.26 0.31 37.30
CA ARG A 143 -11.63 0.30 35.88
C ARG A 143 -10.45 0.77 35.03
N ILE A 144 -10.02 -0.04 34.08
CA ILE A 144 -8.93 0.31 33.15
C ILE A 144 -9.32 1.54 32.30
N GLY A 145 -10.59 1.67 31.92
CA GLY A 145 -11.09 2.84 31.19
C GLY A 145 -11.02 4.17 31.95
N GLU A 146 -10.69 4.18 33.25
CA GLU A 146 -10.46 5.36 34.06
C GLU A 146 -8.98 5.67 34.27
N ASP A 147 -8.08 4.80 33.79
CA ASP A 147 -6.62 4.99 33.88
C ASP A 147 -6.19 6.17 32.98
N PRO A 148 -5.51 7.19 33.54
CA PRO A 148 -5.07 8.36 32.79
C PRO A 148 -4.19 8.03 31.57
N ALA A 149 -3.32 7.00 31.67
CA ALA A 149 -2.45 6.60 30.56
C ALA A 149 -3.25 5.96 29.41
N VAL A 150 -4.28 5.17 29.73
CA VAL A 150 -5.20 4.60 28.75
C VAL A 150 -6.01 5.69 28.07
N LEU A 151 -6.57 6.62 28.84
CA LEU A 151 -7.35 7.75 28.31
C LEU A 151 -6.50 8.63 27.38
N GLN A 152 -5.25 8.90 27.75
CA GLN A 152 -4.30 9.64 26.91
C GLN A 152 -4.02 8.87 25.60
N CYS A 153 -3.73 7.58 25.68
CA CYS A 153 -3.47 6.73 24.50
C CYS A 153 -4.66 6.75 23.53
N LEU A 154 -5.89 6.53 24.01
CA LEU A 154 -7.10 6.56 23.20
C LEU A 154 -7.33 7.92 22.53
N SER A 155 -7.16 9.00 23.29
CA SER A 155 -7.34 10.37 22.79
C SER A 155 -6.33 10.70 21.71
N GLN A 156 -5.07 10.33 21.90
CA GLN A 156 -3.99 10.54 20.93
C GLN A 156 -4.22 9.70 19.65
N ALA A 157 -4.59 8.42 19.80
CA ALA A 157 -4.91 7.54 18.68
C ALA A 157 -6.06 8.13 17.84
N LYS A 158 -7.17 8.51 18.47
CA LYS A 158 -8.32 9.13 17.80
C LYS A 158 -7.96 10.41 17.06
N HIS A 159 -7.17 11.28 17.70
CA HIS A 159 -6.72 12.53 17.10
C HIS A 159 -5.87 12.27 15.85
N THR A 160 -4.83 11.44 15.97
CA THR A 160 -3.89 11.17 14.86
C THR A 160 -4.56 10.44 13.71
N LEU A 161 -5.37 9.40 13.96
CA LEU A 161 -6.16 8.74 12.93
C LEU A 161 -7.10 9.70 12.21
N GLY A 162 -7.72 10.64 12.95
CA GLY A 162 -8.55 11.68 12.36
C GLY A 162 -7.78 12.65 11.45
N LEU A 163 -6.53 13.00 11.83
CA LEU A 163 -5.64 13.80 10.99
C LEU A 163 -5.23 13.03 9.73
N ASN A 164 -4.84 11.77 9.87
CA ASN A 164 -4.41 10.93 8.77
C ASN A 164 -5.53 10.70 7.74
N ARG A 165 -6.77 10.46 8.21
CA ARG A 165 -7.94 10.37 7.31
C ARG A 165 -8.14 11.64 6.50
N ARG A 166 -8.07 12.82 7.15
CA ARG A 166 -8.16 14.11 6.45
C ARG A 166 -7.00 14.31 5.47
N ALA A 167 -5.79 13.88 5.81
CA ALA A 167 -4.64 13.97 4.92
C ALA A 167 -4.80 13.09 3.67
N ILE A 168 -5.38 11.89 3.79
CA ILE A 168 -5.69 11.03 2.65
C ILE A 168 -6.70 11.73 1.72
N VAL A 169 -7.82 12.21 2.25
CA VAL A 169 -8.85 12.88 1.45
C VAL A 169 -8.32 14.18 0.83
N GLY A 170 -7.56 14.96 1.62
CA GLY A 170 -6.95 16.21 1.17
C GLY A 170 -5.95 16.03 0.04
N ALA A 171 -5.21 14.90 0.03
CA ALA A 171 -4.26 14.60 -1.04
C ALA A 171 -4.96 14.44 -2.41
N PHE A 172 -6.10 13.77 -2.45
CA PHE A 172 -6.86 13.64 -3.69
C PHE A 172 -7.49 14.97 -4.13
N ALA A 173 -8.03 15.75 -3.18
CA ALA A 173 -8.54 17.10 -3.49
C ALA A 173 -7.45 18.04 -4.01
N GLU A 174 -6.23 17.94 -3.49
CA GLU A 174 -5.06 18.69 -3.97
C GLU A 174 -4.67 18.29 -5.40
N MET A 175 -4.66 16.99 -5.69
CA MET A 175 -4.43 16.48 -7.05
C MET A 175 -5.53 16.95 -8.01
N ASP A 176 -6.80 16.84 -7.63
CA ASP A 176 -7.94 17.30 -8.45
C ASP A 176 -7.79 18.77 -8.78
N THR A 177 -7.53 19.62 -7.80
CA THR A 177 -7.37 21.08 -8.00
C THR A 177 -6.26 21.38 -9.02
N THR A 178 -5.13 20.69 -8.95
CA THR A 178 -4.01 20.89 -9.87
C THR A 178 -4.39 20.45 -11.29
N LEU A 179 -5.01 19.29 -11.42
CA LEU A 179 -5.36 18.70 -12.72
C LEU A 179 -6.53 19.41 -13.41
N GLU A 180 -7.51 19.89 -12.66
CA GLU A 180 -8.63 20.68 -13.17
C GLU A 180 -8.20 22.06 -13.68
N ALA A 181 -7.16 22.65 -13.05
CA ALA A 181 -6.52 23.84 -13.54
C ALA A 181 -5.70 23.63 -14.84
N GLY A 182 -5.67 22.41 -15.37
CA GLY A 182 -4.93 22.05 -16.58
C GLY A 182 -3.44 21.82 -16.36
N ASN A 183 -2.98 21.81 -15.12
CA ASN A 183 -1.58 21.60 -14.77
C ASN A 183 -1.26 20.12 -14.52
N ALA A 184 -0.03 19.71 -14.78
CA ALA A 184 0.51 18.42 -14.30
C ALA A 184 1.10 18.59 -12.90
N LEU A 185 1.05 17.51 -12.09
CA LEU A 185 1.76 17.48 -10.83
C LEU A 185 3.28 17.46 -11.06
N THR A 186 4.00 18.36 -10.38
CA THR A 186 5.46 18.38 -10.44
C THR A 186 6.06 17.16 -9.74
N ILE A 187 7.35 16.90 -9.98
CA ILE A 187 8.08 15.81 -9.31
C ILE A 187 8.09 16.03 -7.78
N GLU A 188 8.30 17.28 -7.35
CA GLU A 188 8.30 17.66 -5.93
C GLU A 188 6.95 17.42 -5.29
N GLN A 189 5.86 17.82 -5.93
CA GLN A 189 4.49 17.56 -5.45
C GLN A 189 4.23 16.06 -5.32
N ARG A 190 4.64 15.27 -6.31
CA ARG A 190 4.50 13.81 -6.26
C ARG A 190 5.34 13.19 -5.14
N ALA A 191 6.57 13.63 -4.96
CA ALA A 191 7.45 13.17 -3.88
C ALA A 191 6.84 13.47 -2.51
N GLU A 192 6.31 14.68 -2.32
CA GLU A 192 5.65 15.09 -1.08
C GLU A 192 4.38 14.27 -0.81
N LEU A 193 3.53 14.07 -1.81
CA LEU A 193 2.32 13.23 -1.69
C LEU A 193 2.69 11.81 -1.28
N LYS A 194 3.69 11.21 -1.91
CA LYS A 194 4.18 9.88 -1.56
C LYS A 194 4.72 9.83 -0.14
N TRP A 195 5.54 10.80 0.24
CA TRP A 195 6.09 10.90 1.59
C TRP A 195 4.99 10.99 2.64
N ARG A 196 3.98 11.84 2.43
CA ARG A 196 2.81 11.97 3.34
C ARG A 196 2.10 10.62 3.52
N ALA A 197 1.84 9.88 2.44
CA ALA A 197 1.22 8.56 2.50
C ALA A 197 2.06 7.54 3.29
N GLN A 198 3.37 7.52 3.06
CA GLN A 198 4.29 6.65 3.79
C GLN A 198 4.36 7.00 5.28
N ARG A 199 4.38 8.29 5.60
CA ARG A 199 4.46 8.78 6.97
C ARG A 199 3.19 8.42 7.75
N LEU A 200 2.00 8.68 7.20
CA LEU A 200 0.74 8.33 7.86
C LEU A 200 0.59 6.81 8.06
N ALA A 201 1.07 5.99 7.14
CA ALA A 201 1.06 4.54 7.31
C ALA A 201 1.94 4.10 8.50
N GLN A 202 3.11 4.72 8.66
CA GLN A 202 3.98 4.47 9.81
C GLN A 202 3.36 4.97 11.12
N ASP A 203 2.70 6.12 11.12
CA ASP A 203 1.99 6.64 12.30
C ASP A 203 0.86 5.70 12.71
N ASN A 204 0.10 5.17 11.74
CA ASN A 204 -0.93 4.17 12.00
C ASN A 204 -0.36 2.89 12.65
N ALA A 205 0.82 2.42 12.21
CA ALA A 205 1.48 1.26 12.83
C ALA A 205 1.91 1.54 14.28
N THR A 206 2.42 2.73 14.55
CA THR A 206 2.75 3.18 15.91
C THR A 206 1.50 3.19 16.80
N ILE A 207 0.41 3.76 16.31
CA ILE A 207 -0.87 3.82 17.03
C ILE A 207 -1.37 2.42 17.38
N VAL A 208 -1.40 1.49 16.42
CA VAL A 208 -1.87 0.12 16.67
C VAL A 208 -0.99 -0.60 17.69
N THR A 209 0.32 -0.33 17.65
CA THR A 209 1.27 -0.87 18.64
C THR A 209 0.98 -0.33 20.04
N ASP A 210 0.73 0.95 20.18
CA ASP A 210 0.44 1.57 21.49
C ASP A 210 -0.93 1.15 22.02
N LEU A 211 -1.93 1.03 21.16
CA LEU A 211 -3.24 0.49 21.51
C LEU A 211 -3.15 -0.97 22.00
N LEU A 212 -2.32 -1.81 21.35
CA LEU A 212 -2.10 -3.19 21.81
C LEU A 212 -1.47 -3.23 23.20
N LYS A 213 -0.46 -2.38 23.45
CA LYS A 213 0.17 -2.26 24.79
C LYS A 213 -0.84 -1.80 25.85
N ALA A 214 -1.63 -0.77 25.55
CA ALA A 214 -2.69 -0.30 26.44
C ALA A 214 -3.72 -1.39 26.74
N ALA A 215 -4.06 -2.22 25.74
CA ALA A 215 -4.97 -3.35 25.92
C ALA A 215 -4.40 -4.46 26.83
N GLY A 216 -3.08 -4.48 27.05
CA GLY A 216 -2.41 -5.39 27.99
C GLY A 216 -2.29 -6.84 27.48
N GLY A 217 -1.74 -7.73 28.33
CA GLY A 217 -1.37 -9.09 27.95
C GLY A 217 -2.49 -9.94 27.35
N SER A 218 -3.74 -9.74 27.77
CA SER A 218 -4.88 -10.45 27.20
C SER A 218 -5.14 -10.15 25.72
N ALA A 219 -4.66 -9.01 25.23
CA ALA A 219 -4.78 -8.63 23.82
C ALA A 219 -3.89 -9.48 22.88
N MET A 220 -2.93 -10.21 23.43
CA MET A 220 -2.07 -11.13 22.66
C MET A 220 -2.73 -12.49 22.40
N ARG A 221 -3.85 -12.81 23.04
CA ARG A 221 -4.55 -14.08 22.81
C ARG A 221 -5.14 -14.12 21.41
N LEU A 222 -5.13 -15.30 20.77
CA LEU A 222 -5.62 -15.46 19.39
C LEU A 222 -7.13 -15.21 19.23
N ASP A 223 -7.91 -15.34 20.31
CA ASP A 223 -9.31 -15.01 20.38
C ASP A 223 -9.59 -13.51 20.53
N ASN A 224 -8.57 -12.69 20.80
CA ASN A 224 -8.68 -11.23 20.89
C ASN A 224 -8.36 -10.59 19.52
N PRO A 225 -9.20 -9.68 19.02
CA PRO A 225 -8.98 -9.05 17.70
C PRO A 225 -7.71 -8.22 17.61
N MET A 226 -7.21 -7.67 18.72
CA MET A 226 -6.07 -6.74 18.72
C MET A 226 -4.78 -7.34 18.16
N GLN A 227 -4.48 -8.62 18.46
CA GLN A 227 -3.29 -9.27 17.92
C GLN A 227 -3.36 -9.41 16.38
N ARG A 228 -4.57 -9.49 15.81
CA ARG A 228 -4.74 -9.53 14.36
C ARG A 228 -4.45 -8.15 13.76
N TYR A 229 -5.03 -7.06 14.28
CA TYR A 229 -4.73 -5.70 13.83
C TYR A 229 -3.23 -5.39 13.91
N PHE A 230 -2.58 -5.80 15.00
CA PHE A 230 -1.15 -5.64 15.16
C PHE A 230 -0.33 -6.38 14.08
N ARG A 231 -0.65 -7.64 13.82
CA ARG A 231 0.05 -8.41 12.79
C ARG A 231 -0.21 -7.87 11.38
N ASP A 232 -1.44 -7.51 11.10
CA ASP A 232 -1.85 -7.01 9.78
C ASP A 232 -1.22 -5.65 9.47
N ILE A 233 -1.19 -4.70 10.43
CA ILE A 233 -0.58 -3.39 10.22
C ILE A 233 0.93 -3.48 9.96
N HIS A 234 1.63 -4.33 10.72
CA HIS A 234 3.06 -4.54 10.53
C HIS A 234 3.38 -5.27 9.22
N ALA A 235 2.52 -6.19 8.80
CA ALA A 235 2.64 -6.79 7.47
C ALA A 235 2.42 -5.77 6.35
N ALA A 236 1.40 -4.91 6.48
CA ALA A 236 1.09 -3.87 5.49
C ALA A 236 2.23 -2.85 5.34
N THR A 237 2.79 -2.37 6.44
CA THR A 237 3.87 -1.35 6.41
C THR A 237 5.22 -1.88 5.91
N ASN A 238 5.38 -3.20 5.77
CA ASN A 238 6.55 -3.79 5.12
C ASN A 238 6.50 -3.72 3.58
N HIS A 239 5.38 -3.27 3.00
CA HIS A 239 5.30 -3.13 1.55
C HIS A 239 6.31 -2.09 1.03
N THR A 240 7.02 -2.41 -0.06
CA THR A 240 8.13 -1.58 -0.59
C THR A 240 7.72 -0.12 -0.89
N PHE A 241 6.49 0.12 -1.34
CA PHE A 241 5.96 1.47 -1.58
C PHE A 241 5.72 2.27 -0.29
N LEU A 242 5.57 1.61 0.85
CA LEU A 242 5.43 2.25 2.16
C LEU A 242 6.77 2.45 2.90
N ASN A 243 7.89 2.29 2.21
CA ASN A 243 9.22 2.47 2.79
C ASN A 243 9.48 3.95 3.12
N VAL A 244 9.31 4.31 4.38
CA VAL A 244 9.49 5.67 4.92
C VAL A 244 10.90 6.21 4.67
N GLY A 245 11.94 5.37 4.73
CA GLY A 245 13.33 5.80 4.54
C GLY A 245 13.57 6.37 3.15
N ARG A 246 13.02 5.75 2.11
CA ARG A 246 13.14 6.24 0.74
C ARG A 246 12.44 7.59 0.55
N GLY A 247 11.23 7.74 1.08
CA GLY A 247 10.51 9.02 1.02
C GLY A 247 11.23 10.13 1.76
N ALA A 248 11.75 9.85 2.97
CA ALA A 248 12.52 10.81 3.75
C ALA A 248 13.77 11.30 3.00
N MET A 249 14.49 10.39 2.35
CA MET A 249 15.66 10.73 1.53
C MET A 249 15.28 11.67 0.36
N SER A 250 14.19 11.35 -0.35
CA SER A 250 13.70 12.20 -1.45
C SER A 250 13.33 13.59 -0.96
N MET A 251 12.58 13.69 0.15
CA MET A 251 12.17 14.98 0.72
C MET A 251 13.36 15.79 1.23
N GLY A 252 14.30 15.15 1.92
CA GLY A 252 15.52 15.82 2.38
C GLY A 252 16.37 16.34 1.22
N ALA A 253 16.49 15.59 0.14
CA ALA A 253 17.20 16.02 -1.06
C ALA A 253 16.53 17.24 -1.71
N ILE A 254 15.21 17.24 -1.86
CA ILE A 254 14.43 18.36 -2.39
C ILE A 254 14.64 19.61 -1.53
N GLN A 255 14.55 19.50 -0.20
CA GLN A 255 14.75 20.63 0.72
C GLN A 255 16.14 21.25 0.64
N LEU A 256 17.16 20.48 0.30
CA LEU A 256 18.54 20.95 0.14
C LEU A 256 18.88 21.37 -1.31
N GLY A 257 17.89 21.42 -2.21
CA GLY A 257 18.12 21.75 -3.62
C GLY A 257 18.84 20.65 -4.39
N GLY A 258 18.76 19.38 -3.91
CA GLY A 258 19.32 18.21 -4.59
C GLY A 258 18.56 17.92 -5.89
N GLY A 259 19.32 17.50 -6.93
CA GLY A 259 18.72 17.17 -8.23
C GLY A 259 17.94 15.85 -8.22
N ASP A 260 17.28 15.56 -9.34
CA ASP A 260 16.37 14.43 -9.59
C ASP A 260 16.94 13.04 -9.27
N ALA A 261 18.27 12.90 -9.22
CA ALA A 261 18.94 11.62 -8.95
C ALA A 261 18.67 11.04 -7.54
N ALA A 262 18.30 11.91 -6.58
CA ALA A 262 18.00 11.51 -5.21
C ALA A 262 16.50 11.19 -4.99
N ILE A 263 15.65 11.48 -5.98
CA ILE A 263 14.20 11.27 -5.89
C ILE A 263 13.87 9.83 -6.25
N ASP A 264 12.97 9.23 -5.49
CA ASP A 264 12.47 7.88 -5.76
C ASP A 264 11.75 7.88 -7.12
N LYS A 265 12.27 7.11 -8.08
CA LYS A 265 11.74 7.04 -9.45
C LYS A 265 10.35 6.40 -9.57
N MET A 266 9.82 5.86 -8.48
CA MET A 266 8.49 5.25 -8.42
C MET A 266 7.41 6.22 -7.91
N ILE A 267 7.47 7.48 -8.36
CA ILE A 267 6.55 8.56 -7.99
C ILE A 267 5.72 9.02 -9.19
#